data_39cab629db0fad95b447ab785072082b
#
_entry.id   39cab629db0fad95b447ab785072082b
#
_cell.length_a   1.000
_cell.length_b   1.000
_cell.length_c   1.000
_cell.angle_alpha   90.00
_cell.angle_beta   90.00
_cell.angle_gamma   90.00
#
_symmetry.space_group_name_H-M   'P 1'
#
loop_
_entity.id
_entity.type
_entity.pdbx_description
1 polymer ?
#
loop_
_entity_poly.entity_id
_entity_poly.type
_entity_poly.pdbx_seq_one_letter_code
_entity_poly.pdbx_strand_id
1 'polypeptide(L)'
;MAYWLVKSEPDVFGWNQQVANGVEPWTGVRNAMAANNLKAMKQGDLSFFYHSNIGKEIVGVVRVVREAYPDPTDETGRWVCVDVQTVSGFAKPVTLAEIKADPEFAELALVRMSRLSVMAVSEPHWKKLAKMGGWKKPK
;
A
#
# COMPACT_ATOMS: atom_id res chain seq x y z
N MET A 1 -1.58 -4.36 -15.57
CA MET A 1 -1.14 -4.32 -14.15
C MET A 1 -1.84 -3.17 -13.44
N ALA A 2 -2.38 -3.45 -12.28
CA ALA A 2 -2.97 -2.42 -11.44
C ALA A 2 -1.98 -1.98 -10.35
N TYR A 3 -2.20 -0.78 -9.84
CA TYR A 3 -1.37 -0.18 -8.80
C TYR A 3 -2.21 0.17 -7.59
N TRP A 4 -1.62 0.01 -6.41
CA TRP A 4 -2.31 0.15 -5.13
C TRP A 4 -1.45 0.90 -4.13
N LEU A 5 -2.05 1.27 -3.01
CA LEU A 5 -1.34 1.77 -1.83
C LEU A 5 -1.97 1.13 -0.61
N VAL A 6 -1.15 0.57 0.27
CA VAL A 6 -1.57 0.00 1.54
C VAL A 6 -0.93 0.78 2.67
N LYS A 7 -1.69 1.02 3.72
CA LYS A 7 -1.24 1.76 4.90
C LYS A 7 -0.96 0.83 6.06
N SER A 8 0.12 1.09 6.77
CA SER A 8 0.44 0.41 8.02
C SER A 8 1.01 1.40 9.03
N GLU A 9 0.64 1.22 10.30
CA GLU A 9 1.22 2.03 11.38
C GLU A 9 2.62 1.49 11.69
N PRO A 10 3.68 2.34 11.64
CA PRO A 10 5.05 1.84 11.77
C PRO A 10 5.39 1.27 13.15
N ASP A 11 4.65 1.65 14.20
CA ASP A 11 4.82 1.07 15.52
C ASP A 11 4.12 -0.27 15.71
N VAL A 12 3.24 -0.66 14.76
CA VAL A 12 2.58 -1.97 14.74
C VAL A 12 3.27 -2.88 13.72
N PHE A 13 3.41 -2.41 12.48
CA PHE A 13 4.09 -3.15 11.43
C PHE A 13 4.72 -2.16 10.44
N GLY A 14 6.01 -1.90 10.60
CA GLY A 14 6.73 -0.94 9.78
C GLY A 14 7.45 -1.57 8.59
N TRP A 15 8.03 -0.72 7.76
CA TRP A 15 8.77 -1.13 6.57
C TRP A 15 9.92 -2.08 6.89
N ASN A 16 10.64 -1.83 7.99
CA ASN A 16 11.74 -2.70 8.39
C ASN A 16 11.27 -4.13 8.67
N GLN A 17 10.09 -4.28 9.26
CA GLN A 17 9.49 -5.59 9.53
C GLN A 17 9.06 -6.27 8.23
N GLN A 18 8.50 -5.50 7.29
CA GLN A 18 8.14 -6.02 5.96
C GLN A 18 9.37 -6.54 5.23
N VAL A 19 10.47 -5.78 5.25
CA VAL A 19 11.73 -6.18 4.61
C VAL A 19 12.28 -7.46 5.26
N ALA A 20 12.28 -7.50 6.60
CA ALA A 20 12.77 -8.68 7.33
C ALA A 20 11.94 -9.92 7.06
N ASN A 21 10.61 -9.78 6.95
CA ASN A 21 9.70 -10.91 6.71
C ASN A 21 9.70 -11.37 5.24
N GLY A 22 9.99 -10.46 4.32
CA GLY A 22 9.96 -10.74 2.89
C GLY A 22 8.54 -10.82 2.33
N VAL A 23 7.78 -11.83 2.75
CA VAL A 23 6.37 -12.00 2.39
C VAL A 23 5.53 -11.87 3.65
N GLU A 24 4.46 -11.08 3.57
CA GLU A 24 3.59 -10.82 4.72
C GLU A 24 2.12 -10.93 4.30
N PRO A 25 1.30 -11.71 5.02
CA PRO A 25 -0.15 -11.67 4.81
C PRO A 25 -0.69 -10.33 5.34
N TRP A 26 -1.41 -9.60 4.47
CA TRP A 26 -1.94 -8.28 4.82
C TRP A 26 -3.27 -8.41 5.55
N THR A 27 -3.18 -8.79 6.82
CA THR A 27 -4.34 -9.10 7.67
C THR A 27 -4.86 -7.85 8.38
N GLY A 28 -6.00 -7.99 9.03
CA GLY A 28 -6.54 -6.94 9.91
C GLY A 28 -7.35 -5.85 9.21
N VAL A 29 -7.60 -5.97 7.90
CA VAL A 29 -8.43 -4.99 7.19
C VAL A 29 -9.90 -5.24 7.51
N ARG A 30 -10.56 -4.23 8.11
CA ARG A 30 -11.94 -4.34 8.61
C ARG A 30 -12.87 -3.24 8.09
N ASN A 31 -12.57 -2.72 6.90
CA ASN A 31 -13.37 -1.72 6.20
C ASN A 31 -13.83 -2.31 4.87
N ALA A 32 -15.10 -2.15 4.53
CA ALA A 32 -15.69 -2.80 3.35
C ALA A 32 -15.03 -2.33 2.03
N MET A 33 -14.77 -1.04 1.89
CA MET A 33 -14.13 -0.50 0.69
C MET A 33 -12.69 -1.01 0.56
N ALA A 34 -11.92 -0.99 1.65
CA ALA A 34 -10.56 -1.50 1.68
C ALA A 34 -10.53 -3.00 1.34
N ALA A 35 -11.46 -3.77 1.89
CA ALA A 35 -11.59 -5.21 1.61
C ALA A 35 -11.93 -5.46 0.14
N ASN A 36 -12.81 -4.66 -0.45
CA ASN A 36 -13.13 -4.76 -1.87
C ASN A 36 -11.91 -4.48 -2.74
N ASN A 37 -11.06 -3.54 -2.33
CA ASN A 37 -9.81 -3.27 -3.03
C ASN A 37 -8.85 -4.46 -2.93
N LEU A 38 -8.73 -5.10 -1.76
CA LEU A 38 -7.93 -6.33 -1.63
C LEU A 38 -8.44 -7.42 -2.56
N LYS A 39 -9.76 -7.58 -2.66
CA LYS A 39 -10.37 -8.60 -3.54
C LYS A 39 -10.09 -8.32 -5.02
N ALA A 40 -9.90 -7.07 -5.39
CA ALA A 40 -9.61 -6.67 -6.77
C ALA A 40 -8.13 -6.84 -7.15
N MET A 41 -7.24 -6.99 -6.18
CA MET A 41 -5.82 -7.15 -6.44
C MET A 41 -5.52 -8.46 -7.15
N LYS A 42 -4.59 -8.41 -8.10
CA LYS A 42 -4.14 -9.57 -8.88
C LYS A 42 -2.67 -9.84 -8.58
N GLN A 43 -2.30 -11.12 -8.66
CA GLN A 43 -0.90 -11.52 -8.52
C GLN A 43 -0.04 -10.73 -9.53
N GLY A 44 1.05 -10.15 -9.03
CA GLY A 44 1.94 -9.31 -9.82
C GLY A 44 1.67 -7.81 -9.72
N ASP A 45 0.50 -7.41 -9.19
CA ASP A 45 0.22 -6.00 -8.96
C ASP A 45 1.20 -5.41 -7.96
N LEU A 46 1.54 -4.13 -8.14
CA LEU A 46 2.44 -3.40 -7.25
C LEU A 46 1.64 -2.49 -6.32
N SER A 47 2.12 -2.34 -5.10
CA SER A 47 1.53 -1.46 -4.10
C SER A 47 2.59 -0.63 -3.41
N PHE A 48 2.30 0.65 -3.21
CA PHE A 48 3.10 1.46 -2.29
C PHE A 48 2.85 1.00 -0.86
N PHE A 49 3.89 1.04 -0.06
CA PHE A 49 3.82 0.81 1.39
C PHE A 49 3.90 2.17 2.07
N TYR A 50 2.84 2.55 2.76
CA TYR A 50 2.70 3.87 3.37
C TYR A 50 2.67 3.75 4.89
N HIS A 51 3.51 4.51 5.58
CA HIS A 51 3.46 4.64 7.04
C HIS A 51 2.36 5.62 7.41
N SER A 52 1.30 5.13 8.04
CA SER A 52 0.21 5.97 8.54
C SER A 52 0.48 6.38 9.98
N ASN A 53 -0.22 7.40 10.45
CA ASN A 53 -0.18 7.90 11.82
C ASN A 53 1.15 8.55 12.19
N ILE A 54 2.25 7.81 12.17
CA ILE A 54 3.60 8.32 12.46
C ILE A 54 4.39 8.35 11.14
N GLY A 55 5.01 9.47 10.84
CA GLY A 55 5.76 9.69 9.60
C GLY A 55 4.90 10.14 8.44
N LYS A 56 3.77 9.49 8.18
CA LYS A 56 2.83 9.80 7.10
C LYS A 56 3.54 9.96 5.77
N GLU A 57 4.12 8.86 5.27
CA GLU A 57 4.95 8.89 4.08
C GLU A 57 4.99 7.53 3.38
N ILE A 58 5.17 7.55 2.07
CA ILE A 58 5.44 6.33 1.28
C ILE A 58 6.91 5.98 1.45
N VAL A 59 7.20 4.75 1.83
CA VAL A 59 8.57 4.31 2.15
C VAL A 59 9.09 3.20 1.26
N GLY A 60 8.23 2.53 0.51
CA GLY A 60 8.67 1.43 -0.34
C GLY A 60 7.57 0.86 -1.20
N VAL A 61 7.89 -0.26 -1.85
CA VAL A 61 7.00 -0.96 -2.78
C VAL A 61 6.97 -2.44 -2.43
N VAL A 62 5.77 -3.00 -2.44
CA VAL A 62 5.53 -4.44 -2.32
C VAL A 62 4.77 -4.94 -3.55
N ARG A 63 4.79 -6.25 -3.76
CA ARG A 63 4.10 -6.91 -4.88
C ARG A 63 3.13 -7.95 -4.35
N VAL A 64 1.94 -8.01 -4.92
CA VAL A 64 0.95 -9.04 -4.58
C VAL A 64 1.45 -10.38 -5.12
N VAL A 65 1.64 -11.35 -4.23
CA VAL A 65 2.08 -12.71 -4.59
C VAL A 65 1.01 -13.77 -4.34
N ARG A 66 -0.06 -13.42 -3.60
CA ARG A 66 -1.22 -14.28 -3.42
C ARG A 66 -2.47 -13.40 -3.39
N GLU A 67 -3.45 -13.75 -4.23
CA GLU A 67 -4.72 -13.03 -4.31
C GLU A 67 -5.59 -13.31 -3.09
N ALA A 68 -6.68 -12.54 -2.93
CA ALA A 68 -7.49 -12.54 -1.73
C ALA A 68 -7.93 -13.93 -1.28
N TYR A 69 -7.78 -14.20 0.00
CA TYR A 69 -8.22 -15.41 0.68
C TYR A 69 -8.73 -15.03 2.08
N PRO A 70 -9.46 -15.93 2.77
CA PRO A 70 -9.98 -15.59 4.09
C PRO A 70 -8.87 -15.18 5.05
N ASP A 71 -9.07 -14.04 5.73
CA ASP A 71 -8.13 -13.53 6.72
C ASP A 71 -8.09 -14.47 7.93
N PRO A 72 -6.95 -15.11 8.25
CA PRO A 72 -6.90 -16.06 9.36
C PRO A 72 -7.08 -15.41 10.73
N THR A 73 -6.98 -14.08 10.83
CA THR A 73 -7.22 -13.36 12.08
C THR A 73 -8.70 -13.04 12.29
N ASP A 74 -9.54 -13.31 11.28
CA ASP A 74 -10.98 -13.08 11.34
C ASP A 74 -11.72 -14.40 11.51
N GLU A 75 -12.36 -14.57 12.65
CA GLU A 75 -13.14 -15.78 12.98
C GLU A 75 -14.47 -15.87 12.24
N THR A 76 -14.98 -14.74 11.72
CA THR A 76 -16.30 -14.69 11.08
C THR A 76 -16.29 -15.17 9.64
N GLY A 77 -15.12 -15.22 8.98
CA GLY A 77 -14.99 -15.56 7.56
C GLY A 77 -15.41 -14.43 6.61
N ARG A 78 -15.70 -13.26 7.13
CA ARG A 78 -16.17 -12.11 6.34
C ARG A 78 -15.03 -11.37 5.64
N TRP A 79 -13.88 -11.27 6.29
CA TRP A 79 -12.77 -10.42 5.83
C TRP A 79 -11.71 -11.24 5.11
N VAL A 80 -11.00 -10.58 4.22
CA VAL A 80 -9.96 -11.22 3.39
C VAL A 80 -8.62 -10.54 3.59
N CYS A 81 -7.56 -11.23 3.16
CA CYS A 81 -6.22 -10.68 3.07
C CYS A 81 -5.57 -11.12 1.77
N VAL A 82 -4.49 -10.45 1.40
CA VAL A 82 -3.59 -10.86 0.31
C VAL A 82 -2.20 -11.04 0.89
N ASP A 83 -1.33 -11.76 0.19
CA ASP A 83 0.09 -11.80 0.56
C ASP A 83 0.86 -10.83 -0.31
N VAL A 84 1.72 -10.05 0.32
CA VAL A 84 2.58 -9.08 -0.37
C VAL A 84 4.04 -9.40 -0.09
N GLN A 85 4.86 -9.25 -1.12
CA GLN A 85 6.31 -9.47 -1.06
C GLN A 85 7.04 -8.15 -1.19
N THR A 86 8.06 -7.95 -0.37
CA THR A 86 8.93 -6.78 -0.47
C THR A 86 9.57 -6.72 -1.85
N VAL A 87 9.47 -5.57 -2.53
CA VAL A 87 10.20 -5.32 -3.76
C VAL A 87 11.45 -4.49 -3.46
N SER A 88 11.27 -3.23 -3.06
CA SER A 88 12.40 -2.37 -2.66
C SER A 88 11.88 -1.10 -2.01
N GLY A 89 12.73 -0.44 -1.23
CA GLY A 89 12.42 0.81 -0.57
C GLY A 89 12.54 2.01 -1.50
N PHE A 90 11.94 3.12 -1.09
CA PHE A 90 12.17 4.41 -1.73
C PHE A 90 13.55 4.94 -1.36
N ALA A 91 14.23 5.57 -2.30
CA ALA A 91 15.47 6.29 -2.04
C ALA A 91 15.21 7.47 -1.09
N LYS A 92 14.05 8.11 -1.27
CA LYS A 92 13.59 9.22 -0.43
C LYS A 92 12.11 9.01 -0.12
N PRO A 93 11.71 8.91 1.16
CA PRO A 93 10.29 8.83 1.50
C PRO A 93 9.52 10.03 0.95
N VAL A 94 8.31 9.78 0.46
CA VAL A 94 7.43 10.84 -0.07
C VAL A 94 6.35 11.10 0.96
N THR A 95 6.36 12.30 1.54
CA THR A 95 5.45 12.64 2.64
C THR A 95 4.05 13.00 2.15
N LEU A 96 3.06 12.80 3.02
CA LEU A 96 1.69 13.22 2.74
C LEU A 96 1.63 14.73 2.51
N ALA A 97 2.42 15.52 3.24
CA ALA A 97 2.47 16.97 3.05
C ALA A 97 2.91 17.35 1.63
N GLU A 98 3.95 16.69 1.10
CA GLU A 98 4.40 16.90 -0.28
C GLU A 98 3.31 16.53 -1.29
N ILE A 99 2.60 15.42 -1.04
CA ILE A 99 1.52 14.95 -1.92
C ILE A 99 0.36 15.95 -1.92
N LYS A 100 -0.06 16.40 -0.74
CA LYS A 100 -1.15 17.39 -0.61
C LYS A 100 -0.81 18.74 -1.23
N ALA A 101 0.47 19.10 -1.24
CA ALA A 101 0.91 20.37 -1.82
C ALA A 101 0.83 20.38 -3.35
N ASP A 102 0.70 19.22 -3.99
CA ASP A 102 0.68 19.09 -5.44
C ASP A 102 -0.76 18.91 -5.93
N PRO A 103 -1.32 19.89 -6.69
CA PRO A 103 -2.70 19.80 -7.16
C PRO A 103 -2.95 18.60 -8.10
N GLU A 104 -1.92 18.03 -8.73
CA GLU A 104 -2.10 16.84 -9.56
C GLU A 104 -2.57 15.62 -8.75
N PHE A 105 -2.36 15.62 -7.44
CA PHE A 105 -2.80 14.54 -6.55
C PHE A 105 -4.15 14.79 -5.89
N ALA A 106 -4.86 15.86 -6.29
CA ALA A 106 -6.14 16.22 -5.65
C ALA A 106 -7.17 15.08 -5.68
N GLU A 107 -7.15 14.25 -6.72
CA GLU A 107 -8.08 13.12 -6.87
C GLU A 107 -7.56 11.80 -6.30
N LEU A 108 -6.31 11.76 -5.83
CA LEU A 108 -5.74 10.56 -5.23
C LEU A 108 -6.49 10.21 -3.94
N ALA A 109 -6.90 8.94 -3.80
CA ALA A 109 -7.67 8.51 -2.63
C ALA A 109 -6.93 8.77 -1.31
N LEU A 110 -5.61 8.71 -1.29
CA LEU A 110 -4.80 9.04 -0.11
C LEU A 110 -5.11 10.46 0.40
N VAL A 111 -5.35 11.40 -0.51
CA VAL A 111 -5.67 12.79 -0.18
C VAL A 111 -7.15 12.94 0.17
N ARG A 112 -8.04 12.33 -0.63
CA ARG A 112 -9.49 12.50 -0.51
C ARG A 112 -10.13 11.67 0.58
N MET A 113 -9.57 10.50 0.87
CA MET A 113 -10.16 9.50 1.75
C MET A 113 -9.17 9.11 2.84
N SER A 114 -8.96 10.01 3.80
CA SER A 114 -7.89 9.89 4.80
C SER A 114 -7.99 8.64 5.67
N ARG A 115 -9.16 8.01 5.77
CA ARG A 115 -9.37 6.82 6.60
C ARG A 115 -9.33 5.50 5.82
N LEU A 116 -9.21 5.57 4.51
CA LEU A 116 -9.12 4.37 3.69
C LEU A 116 -7.69 3.81 3.78
N SER A 117 -7.56 2.53 4.13
CA SER A 117 -6.26 1.89 4.36
C SER A 117 -5.73 1.10 3.17
N VAL A 118 -6.57 0.81 2.20
CA VAL A 118 -6.18 0.11 0.95
C VAL A 118 -6.89 0.82 -0.20
N MET A 119 -6.14 1.29 -1.18
CA MET A 119 -6.70 2.10 -2.26
C MET A 119 -6.04 1.82 -3.59
N ALA A 120 -6.79 2.03 -4.67
CA ALA A 120 -6.23 2.01 -6.02
C ALA A 120 -5.45 3.29 -6.28
N VAL A 121 -4.41 3.18 -7.07
CA VAL A 121 -3.59 4.32 -7.55
C VAL A 121 -3.56 4.26 -9.06
N SER A 122 -3.92 5.37 -9.72
CA SER A 122 -3.85 5.43 -11.17
C SER A 122 -2.41 5.35 -11.66
N GLU A 123 -2.21 4.86 -12.88
CA GLU A 123 -0.87 4.75 -13.44
C GLU A 123 -0.12 6.10 -13.48
N PRO A 124 -0.74 7.22 -13.90
CA PRO A 124 -0.05 8.51 -13.87
C PRO A 124 0.38 8.90 -12.46
N HIS A 125 -0.46 8.72 -11.45
CA HIS A 125 -0.12 8.99 -10.06
C HIS A 125 1.00 8.08 -9.56
N TRP A 126 0.92 6.79 -9.92
CA TRP A 126 1.96 5.83 -9.55
C TRP A 126 3.33 6.27 -10.07
N LYS A 127 3.41 6.59 -11.37
CA LYS A 127 4.66 7.00 -12.01
C LYS A 127 5.24 8.24 -11.37
N LYS A 128 4.40 9.23 -11.07
CA LYS A 128 4.84 10.47 -10.46
C LYS A 128 5.34 10.26 -9.03
N LEU A 129 4.61 9.51 -8.22
CA LEU A 129 5.01 9.21 -6.85
C LEU A 129 6.29 8.39 -6.79
N ALA A 130 6.44 7.39 -7.66
CA ALA A 130 7.64 6.58 -7.75
C ALA A 130 8.85 7.45 -8.10
N LYS A 131 8.69 8.38 -9.05
CA LYS A 131 9.75 9.31 -9.44
C LYS A 131 10.14 10.22 -8.28
N MET A 132 9.17 10.74 -7.55
CA MET A 132 9.42 11.59 -6.37
C MET A 132 10.24 10.84 -5.32
N GLY A 133 9.98 9.55 -5.15
CA GLY A 133 10.70 8.70 -4.21
C GLY A 133 12.01 8.12 -4.73
N GLY A 134 12.36 8.43 -5.97
CA GLY A 134 13.56 7.87 -6.59
C GLY A 134 13.49 6.37 -6.79
N TRP A 135 12.29 5.83 -6.95
CA TRP A 135 12.09 4.40 -7.11
C TRP A 135 11.98 4.03 -8.58
N LYS A 136 12.72 2.97 -8.95
CA LYS A 136 12.65 2.37 -10.28
C LYS A 136 12.33 0.90 -10.12
N LYS A 137 11.48 0.38 -11.01
CA LYS A 137 11.14 -1.04 -10.99
C LYS A 137 12.42 -1.86 -11.18
N PRO A 138 12.72 -2.80 -10.25
CA PRO A 138 13.86 -3.69 -10.41
C PRO A 138 13.73 -4.54 -11.68
N LYS A 139 14.86 -4.81 -12.31
CA LYS A 139 14.91 -5.65 -13.50
C LYS A 139 14.75 -7.13 -13.17
#